data_786ec7182bba24614b70669760f6d24e
#
_entry.id   786ec7182bba24614b70669760f6d24e
#
_cell.length_a   1.000
_cell.length_b   1.000
_cell.length_c   1.000
_cell.angle_alpha   90.00
_cell.angle_beta   90.00
_cell.angle_gamma   90.00
#
_symmetry.space_group_name_H-M   'P 1'
#
loop_
_entity.id
_entity.type
_entity.pdbx_description
1 polymer ?
#
loop_
_entity_poly.entity_id
_entity_poly.type
_entity_poly.pdbx_seq_one_letter_code
_entity_poly.pdbx_strand_id
1 'polypeptide(L)'
;MAKTMPRKSETEKISTIPCGERLEYARKVANENIDTALNLIGVYYARREAFGQNSFASKLPRSRAVGTFNIIMQRLAHAQCIETCRFWDKAEENGKSIPTIMEYCRNTDIEARLFLIAESCYPDDNDQTRTYHESLVQRFHTAERLIHKSNTDERLRRTQNFRNRIAHNLLSTRTDSRLLAKGEKPLVPPSAATLTALGIRTLWVSWLFHSSLNNADFDFKHSVNLLRRRSSDFWGSLS
;
A
#
# COMPACT_ATOMS: atom_id res chain seq x y z
N MET A 1 22.67 -29.64 27.65
CA MET A 1 21.45 -29.04 27.04
C MET A 1 21.72 -27.55 26.81
N ALA A 2 21.92 -27.12 25.56
CA ALA A 2 22.08 -25.71 25.23
C ALA A 2 20.71 -25.04 25.35
N LYS A 3 20.55 -24.08 26.26
CA LYS A 3 19.39 -23.22 26.36
C LYS A 3 19.32 -22.40 25.08
N THR A 4 18.40 -22.73 24.16
CA THR A 4 18.09 -21.89 23.00
C THR A 4 17.55 -20.56 23.54
N MET A 5 18.32 -19.47 23.36
CA MET A 5 17.81 -18.13 23.70
C MET A 5 16.49 -17.86 22.90
N PRO A 6 15.47 -17.29 23.53
CA PRO A 6 14.26 -16.92 22.84
C PRO A 6 14.60 -15.94 21.70
N ARG A 7 14.08 -16.23 20.50
CA ARG A 7 14.29 -15.37 19.32
C ARG A 7 13.56 -14.04 19.56
N LYS A 8 14.29 -12.93 19.52
CA LYS A 8 13.70 -11.58 19.64
C LYS A 8 12.58 -11.40 18.59
N SER A 9 11.49 -10.75 18.97
CA SER A 9 10.47 -10.33 18.01
C SER A 9 11.04 -9.31 17.00
N GLU A 10 10.44 -9.18 15.82
CA GLU A 10 10.89 -8.20 14.83
C GLU A 10 10.84 -6.77 15.37
N THR A 11 9.82 -6.44 16.14
CA THR A 11 9.68 -5.15 16.85
C THR A 11 10.83 -4.89 17.83
N GLU A 12 11.24 -5.92 18.59
CA GLU A 12 12.39 -5.81 19.50
C GLU A 12 13.71 -5.62 18.75
N LYS A 13 13.86 -6.24 17.59
CA LYS A 13 15.04 -6.03 16.73
C LYS A 13 15.10 -4.58 16.23
N ILE A 14 14.00 -4.06 15.70
CA ILE A 14 13.91 -2.67 15.22
C ILE A 14 14.23 -1.70 16.37
N SER A 15 13.73 -1.95 17.57
CA SER A 15 13.98 -1.07 18.73
C SER A 15 15.45 -1.02 19.18
N THR A 16 16.27 -2.00 18.81
CA THR A 16 17.72 -1.99 19.10
C THR A 16 18.54 -1.14 18.13
N ILE A 17 17.97 -0.73 17.01
CA ILE A 17 18.63 0.13 16.00
C ILE A 17 18.68 1.57 16.54
N PRO A 18 19.81 2.30 16.37
CA PRO A 18 19.90 3.70 16.75
C PRO A 18 18.81 4.58 16.14
N CYS A 19 18.30 5.55 16.90
CA CYS A 19 17.16 6.40 16.51
C CYS A 19 17.36 7.08 15.15
N GLY A 20 18.56 7.63 14.89
CA GLY A 20 18.87 8.29 13.61
C GLY A 20 18.81 7.34 12.42
N GLU A 21 19.35 6.13 12.57
CA GLU A 21 19.32 5.11 11.52
C GLU A 21 17.89 4.63 11.24
N ARG A 22 17.06 4.51 12.28
CA ARG A 22 15.64 4.17 12.14
C ARG A 22 14.89 5.20 11.32
N LEU A 23 15.07 6.47 11.63
CA LEU A 23 14.40 7.56 10.90
C LEU A 23 14.86 7.62 9.44
N GLU A 24 16.15 7.47 9.16
CA GLU A 24 16.66 7.41 7.79
C GLU A 24 16.10 6.20 7.01
N TYR A 25 15.99 5.04 7.67
CA TYR A 25 15.36 3.88 7.06
C TYR A 25 13.87 4.13 6.76
N ALA A 26 13.12 4.70 7.71
CA ALA A 26 11.71 5.05 7.51
C ALA A 26 11.52 6.03 6.33
N ARG A 27 12.38 7.05 6.20
CA ARG A 27 12.40 7.99 5.07
C ARG A 27 12.62 7.29 3.74
N LYS A 28 13.64 6.43 3.68
CA LYS A 28 13.95 5.65 2.47
C LYS A 28 12.76 4.79 2.06
N VAL A 29 12.17 4.04 2.99
CA VAL A 29 11.03 3.17 2.69
C VAL A 29 9.79 3.97 2.30
N ALA A 30 9.55 5.13 2.94
CA ALA A 30 8.45 6.02 2.56
C ALA A 30 8.60 6.54 1.11
N ASN A 31 9.83 6.86 0.71
CA ASN A 31 10.13 7.28 -0.67
C ASN A 31 9.92 6.15 -1.69
N GLU A 32 10.39 4.94 -1.40
CA GLU A 32 10.19 3.78 -2.29
C GLU A 32 8.71 3.37 -2.40
N ASN A 33 7.96 3.53 -1.31
CA ASN A 33 6.56 3.14 -1.25
C ASN A 33 5.65 4.02 -2.10
N ILE A 34 5.96 5.31 -2.28
CA ILE A 34 5.10 6.19 -3.07
C ILE A 34 5.07 5.78 -4.54
N ASP A 35 6.21 5.46 -5.13
CA ASP A 35 6.30 5.02 -6.54
C ASP A 35 5.56 3.68 -6.73
N THR A 36 5.75 2.74 -5.80
CA THR A 36 5.07 1.44 -5.84
C THR A 36 3.54 1.61 -5.68
N ALA A 37 3.09 2.52 -4.81
CA ALA A 37 1.67 2.81 -4.62
C ALA A 37 1.04 3.50 -5.85
N LEU A 38 1.77 4.37 -6.53
CA LEU A 38 1.32 4.97 -7.80
C LEU A 38 1.18 3.90 -8.89
N ASN A 39 2.14 2.98 -8.99
CA ASN A 39 2.06 1.86 -9.93
C ASN A 39 0.84 0.96 -9.63
N LEU A 40 0.55 0.70 -8.36
CA LEU A 40 -0.64 -0.05 -7.94
C LEU A 40 -1.94 0.61 -8.43
N ILE A 41 -2.03 1.93 -8.33
CA ILE A 41 -3.17 2.71 -8.85
C ILE A 41 -3.19 2.71 -10.38
N GLY A 42 -2.03 2.73 -11.03
CA GLY A 42 -1.92 2.57 -12.49
C GLY A 42 -2.54 1.25 -12.97
N VAL A 43 -2.24 0.13 -12.32
CA VAL A 43 -2.84 -1.18 -12.61
C VAL A 43 -4.36 -1.15 -12.41
N TYR A 44 -4.85 -0.47 -11.38
CA TYR A 44 -6.29 -0.28 -11.17
C TYR A 44 -6.95 0.44 -12.35
N TYR A 45 -6.40 1.58 -12.78
CA TYR A 45 -6.96 2.31 -13.92
C TYR A 45 -6.88 1.51 -15.22
N ALA A 46 -5.76 0.83 -15.47
CA ALA A 46 -5.64 -0.04 -16.65
C ALA A 46 -6.75 -1.09 -16.71
N ARG A 47 -7.05 -1.75 -15.58
CA ARG A 47 -8.15 -2.71 -15.50
C ARG A 47 -9.51 -2.06 -15.66
N ARG A 48 -9.74 -0.92 -15.01
CA ARG A 48 -11.01 -0.21 -15.06
C ARG A 48 -11.35 0.25 -16.48
N GLU A 49 -10.40 0.87 -17.15
CA GLU A 49 -10.60 1.38 -18.51
C GLU A 49 -10.79 0.23 -19.53
N ALA A 50 -10.13 -0.92 -19.30
CA ALA A 50 -10.34 -2.12 -20.13
C ALA A 50 -11.78 -2.63 -20.11
N PHE A 51 -12.55 -2.39 -19.03
CA PHE A 51 -13.96 -2.80 -18.87
C PHE A 51 -14.96 -1.65 -18.90
N GLY A 52 -14.57 -0.42 -19.25
CA GLY A 52 -15.45 0.75 -19.34
C GLY A 52 -16.50 0.64 -20.46
N GLN A 53 -17.45 1.58 -20.54
CA GLN A 53 -18.58 1.52 -21.49
C GLN A 53 -18.18 1.51 -22.98
N ASN A 54 -17.04 2.16 -23.33
CA ASN A 54 -16.45 2.11 -24.68
C ASN A 54 -15.16 1.27 -24.65
N SER A 55 -15.14 0.20 -23.88
CA SER A 55 -13.95 -0.53 -23.56
C SER A 55 -13.49 -1.43 -24.70
N PHE A 56 -12.17 -1.69 -24.69
CA PHE A 56 -11.60 -2.72 -25.52
C PHE A 56 -12.33 -4.08 -25.37
N ALA A 57 -12.74 -4.43 -24.16
CA ALA A 57 -13.51 -5.65 -23.89
C ALA A 57 -14.83 -5.74 -24.65
N SER A 58 -15.54 -4.63 -24.86
CA SER A 58 -16.80 -4.62 -25.62
C SER A 58 -16.60 -4.79 -27.13
N LYS A 59 -15.40 -4.50 -27.62
CA LYS A 59 -15.03 -4.58 -29.05
C LYS A 59 -14.32 -5.90 -29.39
N LEU A 60 -13.90 -6.68 -28.39
CA LEU A 60 -13.32 -7.99 -28.61
C LEU A 60 -14.37 -8.90 -29.27
N PRO A 61 -14.14 -9.41 -30.47
CA PRO A 61 -15.03 -10.39 -31.06
C PRO A 61 -15.11 -11.60 -30.14
N ARG A 62 -16.19 -12.38 -30.22
CA ARG A 62 -16.38 -13.65 -29.48
C ARG A 62 -15.37 -14.72 -29.93
N SER A 63 -14.10 -14.38 -29.93
CA SER A 63 -12.97 -15.12 -30.48
C SER A 63 -12.04 -15.62 -29.38
N ARG A 64 -11.01 -16.38 -29.75
CA ARG A 64 -9.92 -16.83 -28.87
C ARG A 64 -9.25 -15.70 -28.11
N ALA A 65 -9.29 -14.47 -28.62
CA ALA A 65 -8.72 -13.28 -27.96
C ALA A 65 -9.40 -12.96 -26.61
N VAL A 66 -10.68 -13.28 -26.44
CA VAL A 66 -11.41 -13.10 -25.15
C VAL A 66 -10.79 -13.93 -24.05
N GLY A 67 -10.40 -15.18 -24.34
CA GLY A 67 -9.73 -16.05 -23.36
C GLY A 67 -8.40 -15.44 -22.88
N THR A 68 -7.56 -14.98 -23.80
CA THR A 68 -6.28 -14.35 -23.47
C THR A 68 -6.49 -13.06 -22.68
N PHE A 69 -7.43 -12.21 -23.09
CA PHE A 69 -7.78 -10.98 -22.38
C PHE A 69 -8.20 -11.26 -20.92
N ASN A 70 -9.07 -12.23 -20.71
CA ASN A 70 -9.53 -12.62 -19.38
C ASN A 70 -8.36 -13.12 -18.51
N ILE A 71 -7.44 -13.90 -19.07
CA ILE A 71 -6.23 -14.35 -18.36
C ILE A 71 -5.38 -13.15 -17.94
N ILE A 72 -5.14 -12.19 -18.83
CA ILE A 72 -4.37 -10.96 -18.51
C ILE A 72 -5.05 -10.19 -17.38
N MET A 73 -6.36 -9.95 -17.49
CA MET A 73 -7.12 -9.22 -16.47
C MET A 73 -7.12 -9.91 -15.12
N GLN A 74 -7.20 -11.23 -15.10
CA GLN A 74 -7.08 -12.03 -13.87
C GLN A 74 -5.68 -11.90 -13.25
N ARG A 75 -4.62 -11.98 -14.05
CA ARG A 75 -3.24 -11.80 -13.57
C ARG A 75 -3.00 -10.40 -13.00
N LEU A 76 -3.51 -9.36 -13.64
CA LEU A 76 -3.45 -8.00 -13.10
C LEU A 76 -4.21 -7.88 -11.78
N ALA A 77 -5.36 -8.55 -11.63
CA ALA A 77 -6.10 -8.58 -10.36
C ALA A 77 -5.32 -9.27 -9.25
N HIS A 78 -4.67 -10.39 -9.57
CA HIS A 78 -3.83 -11.11 -8.61
C HIS A 78 -2.61 -10.27 -8.21
N ALA A 79 -1.92 -9.65 -9.17
CA ALA A 79 -0.80 -8.75 -8.89
C ALA A 79 -1.24 -7.59 -7.99
N GLN A 80 -2.36 -6.94 -8.30
CA GLN A 80 -2.91 -5.87 -7.46
C GLN A 80 -3.23 -6.34 -6.03
N CYS A 81 -3.79 -7.54 -5.89
CA CYS A 81 -4.07 -8.14 -4.58
C CYS A 81 -2.77 -8.37 -3.78
N ILE A 82 -1.76 -8.97 -4.42
CA ILE A 82 -0.47 -9.28 -3.80
C ILE A 82 0.23 -7.99 -3.36
N GLU A 83 0.36 -7.01 -4.25
CA GLU A 83 1.03 -5.74 -3.94
C GLU A 83 0.29 -4.95 -2.85
N THR A 84 -1.04 -4.86 -2.92
CA THR A 84 -1.82 -4.24 -1.83
C THR A 84 -1.52 -4.90 -0.49
N CYS A 85 -1.46 -6.22 -0.43
CA CYS A 85 -1.17 -6.94 0.82
C CYS A 85 0.25 -6.69 1.33
N ARG A 86 1.25 -6.60 0.44
CA ARG A 86 2.65 -6.31 0.80
C ARG A 86 2.80 -4.99 1.54
N PHE A 87 2.04 -3.97 1.13
CA PHE A 87 2.02 -2.70 1.86
C PHE A 87 1.51 -2.81 3.29
N TRP A 88 0.69 -3.81 3.58
CA TRP A 88 0.05 -4.01 4.89
C TRP A 88 0.56 -5.26 5.63
N ASP A 89 1.67 -5.84 5.19
CA ASP A 89 2.33 -6.92 5.92
C ASP A 89 2.85 -6.40 7.27
N LYS A 90 3.05 -7.32 8.21
CA LYS A 90 3.56 -6.99 9.54
C LYS A 90 4.90 -6.27 9.44
N ALA A 91 5.19 -5.45 10.45
CA ALA A 91 6.49 -4.82 10.56
C ALA A 91 7.60 -5.88 10.70
N GLU A 92 8.65 -5.72 9.90
CA GLU A 92 9.81 -6.60 9.86
C GLU A 92 11.08 -5.76 9.78
N GLU A 93 12.17 -6.25 10.36
CA GLU A 93 13.51 -5.70 10.15
C GLU A 93 13.81 -5.74 8.65
N ASN A 94 14.21 -4.62 8.06
CA ASN A 94 14.39 -4.44 6.61
C ASN A 94 13.11 -4.63 5.74
N GLY A 95 11.93 -4.68 6.36
CA GLY A 95 10.64 -4.73 5.65
C GLY A 95 10.30 -3.39 5.01
N LYS A 96 9.46 -3.43 3.96
CA LYS A 96 9.03 -2.24 3.20
C LYS A 96 7.53 -1.94 3.35
N SER A 97 6.89 -2.52 4.35
CA SER A 97 5.46 -2.32 4.58
C SER A 97 5.18 -0.98 5.29
N ILE A 98 3.95 -0.50 5.20
CA ILE A 98 3.49 0.67 5.93
C ILE A 98 3.65 0.49 7.46
N PRO A 99 3.26 -0.67 8.06
CA PRO A 99 3.53 -0.94 9.46
C PRO A 99 5.02 -0.91 9.83
N THR A 100 5.93 -1.27 8.90
CA THR A 100 7.37 -1.17 9.13
C THR A 100 7.80 0.28 9.29
N ILE A 101 7.36 1.20 8.41
CA ILE A 101 7.67 2.63 8.55
C ILE A 101 7.24 3.13 9.92
N MET A 102 6.03 2.80 10.34
CA MET A 102 5.49 3.20 11.63
C MET A 102 6.31 2.66 12.81
N GLU A 103 6.73 1.40 12.75
CA GLU A 103 7.54 0.78 13.81
C GLU A 103 8.94 1.40 13.89
N TYR A 104 9.54 1.76 12.77
CA TYR A 104 10.81 2.47 12.73
C TYR A 104 10.71 3.89 13.30
N CYS A 105 9.56 4.55 13.19
CA CYS A 105 9.30 5.85 13.81
C CYS A 105 8.91 5.77 15.30
N ARG A 106 8.51 4.58 15.79
CA ARG A 106 8.06 4.41 17.18
C ARG A 106 9.17 4.70 18.18
N ASN A 107 8.84 5.44 19.25
CA ASN A 107 9.79 5.82 20.29
C ASN A 107 11.04 6.54 19.75
N THR A 108 10.90 7.25 18.63
CA THR A 108 11.89 8.22 18.14
C THR A 108 11.37 9.62 18.41
N ASP A 109 12.26 10.59 18.42
CA ASP A 109 11.87 12.01 18.50
C ASP A 109 11.42 12.49 17.12
N ILE A 110 10.30 11.93 16.66
CA ILE A 110 9.76 12.22 15.31
C ILE A 110 9.36 13.69 15.18
N GLU A 111 8.79 14.29 16.22
CA GLU A 111 8.35 15.69 16.19
C GLU A 111 9.52 16.65 16.03
N ALA A 112 10.62 16.43 16.77
CA ALA A 112 11.84 17.20 16.59
C ALA A 112 12.41 17.04 15.18
N ARG A 113 12.33 15.85 14.59
CA ARG A 113 12.76 15.64 13.20
C ARG A 113 11.88 16.39 12.21
N LEU A 114 10.56 16.36 12.39
CA LEU A 114 9.62 17.12 11.55
C LEU A 114 9.82 18.63 11.69
N PHE A 115 10.20 19.09 12.88
CA PHE A 115 10.57 20.48 13.09
C PHE A 115 11.82 20.88 12.30
N LEU A 116 12.89 20.07 12.35
CA LEU A 116 14.10 20.32 11.55
C LEU A 116 13.83 20.33 10.04
N ILE A 117 12.89 19.51 9.56
CA ILE A 117 12.45 19.56 8.16
C ILE A 117 11.76 20.89 7.88
N ALA A 118 10.86 21.34 8.74
CA ALA A 118 10.16 22.62 8.56
C ALA A 118 11.13 23.82 8.61
N GLU A 119 12.07 23.81 9.53
CA GLU A 119 13.11 24.83 9.67
C GLU A 119 14.01 24.91 8.42
N SER A 120 14.35 23.76 7.83
CA SER A 120 15.14 23.72 6.59
C SER A 120 14.41 24.33 5.39
N CYS A 121 13.07 24.39 5.42
CA CYS A 121 12.26 24.98 4.36
C CYS A 121 12.06 26.49 4.52
N TYR A 122 11.98 26.95 5.77
CA TYR A 122 11.70 28.35 6.13
C TYR A 122 12.66 28.85 7.21
N PRO A 123 13.99 28.88 6.94
CA PRO A 123 15.01 29.14 7.97
C PRO A 123 14.91 30.52 8.59
N ASP A 124 14.36 31.50 7.85
CA ASP A 124 14.28 32.88 8.27
C ASP A 124 12.87 33.34 8.69
N ASP A 125 11.90 32.41 8.72
CA ASP A 125 10.50 32.71 9.04
C ASP A 125 9.93 31.73 10.07
N ASN A 126 9.99 32.12 11.34
CA ASN A 126 9.52 31.30 12.46
C ASN A 126 8.02 30.95 12.39
N ASP A 127 7.18 31.87 11.86
CA ASP A 127 5.74 31.63 11.77
C ASP A 127 5.41 30.61 10.67
N GLN A 128 6.07 30.69 9.52
CA GLN A 128 5.93 29.71 8.46
C GLN A 128 6.52 28.35 8.88
N THR A 129 7.69 28.35 9.52
CA THR A 129 8.29 27.14 10.10
C THR A 129 7.31 26.44 11.03
N ARG A 130 6.70 27.16 11.98
CA ARG A 130 5.74 26.58 12.92
C ARG A 130 4.49 26.06 12.20
N THR A 131 3.90 26.82 11.31
CA THR A 131 2.71 26.42 10.55
C THR A 131 2.97 25.17 9.72
N TYR A 132 4.14 25.12 9.08
CA TYR A 132 4.53 23.97 8.27
C TYR A 132 4.82 22.73 9.13
N HIS A 133 5.52 22.90 10.26
CA HIS A 133 5.73 21.82 11.24
C HIS A 133 4.40 21.21 11.71
N GLU A 134 3.43 22.04 12.11
CA GLU A 134 2.10 21.57 12.52
C GLU A 134 1.42 20.76 11.41
N SER A 135 1.56 21.18 10.15
CA SER A 135 1.06 20.45 8.99
C SER A 135 1.73 19.08 8.83
N LEU A 136 3.06 18.99 8.98
CA LEU A 136 3.80 17.73 8.89
C LEU A 136 3.38 16.76 10.01
N VAL A 137 3.27 17.24 11.24
CA VAL A 137 2.81 16.48 12.40
C VAL A 137 1.40 15.96 12.19
N GLN A 138 0.49 16.81 11.70
CA GLN A 138 -0.88 16.40 11.39
C GLN A 138 -0.94 15.30 10.31
N ARG A 139 -0.14 15.41 9.26
CA ARG A 139 -0.03 14.37 8.21
C ARG A 139 0.45 13.05 8.80
N PHE A 140 1.51 13.09 9.60
CA PHE A 140 2.06 11.90 10.25
C PHE A 140 1.04 11.20 11.17
N HIS A 141 0.39 11.93 12.06
CA HIS A 141 -0.65 11.37 12.94
C HIS A 141 -1.89 10.90 12.17
N THR A 142 -2.18 11.51 11.01
CA THR A 142 -3.26 11.03 10.15
C THR A 142 -2.89 9.67 9.54
N ALA A 143 -1.64 9.47 9.11
CA ALA A 143 -1.16 8.17 8.66
C ALA A 143 -1.26 7.12 9.77
N GLU A 144 -0.82 7.43 10.98
CA GLU A 144 -0.89 6.57 12.15
C GLU A 144 -2.33 6.10 12.43
N ARG A 145 -3.29 7.04 12.48
CA ARG A 145 -4.71 6.71 12.68
C ARG A 145 -5.27 5.80 11.60
N LEU A 146 -4.87 6.00 10.34
CA LEU A 146 -5.29 5.16 9.23
C LEU A 146 -4.70 3.74 9.31
N ILE A 147 -3.48 3.60 9.82
CA ILE A 147 -2.87 2.29 10.09
C ILE A 147 -3.66 1.55 11.17
N HIS A 148 -3.92 2.19 12.31
CA HIS A 148 -4.72 1.58 13.37
C HIS A 148 -6.10 1.12 12.86
N LYS A 149 -6.77 1.95 12.07
CA LYS A 149 -8.05 1.59 11.45
C LYS A 149 -7.93 0.42 10.46
N SER A 150 -6.80 0.31 9.78
CA SER A 150 -6.56 -0.77 8.82
C SER A 150 -6.31 -2.12 9.50
N ASN A 151 -5.75 -2.14 10.70
CA ASN A 151 -5.52 -3.36 11.47
C ASN A 151 -6.82 -4.11 11.83
N THR A 152 -7.95 -3.41 11.87
CA THR A 152 -9.28 -3.97 12.13
C THR A 152 -10.15 -4.07 10.88
N ASP A 153 -9.63 -3.72 9.70
CA ASP A 153 -10.41 -3.74 8.46
C ASP A 153 -10.56 -5.18 7.93
N GLU A 154 -11.76 -5.71 8.05
CA GLU A 154 -12.11 -7.05 7.59
C GLU A 154 -11.83 -7.26 6.09
N ARG A 155 -11.96 -6.21 5.26
CA ARG A 155 -11.66 -6.28 3.82
C ARG A 155 -10.18 -6.53 3.59
N LEU A 156 -9.30 -5.86 4.36
CA LEU A 156 -7.86 -6.09 4.28
C LEU A 156 -7.52 -7.51 4.74
N ARG A 157 -8.05 -7.96 5.88
CA ARG A 157 -7.85 -9.31 6.41
C ARG A 157 -8.28 -10.39 5.39
N ARG A 158 -9.44 -10.24 4.76
CA ARG A 158 -9.92 -11.17 3.72
C ARG A 158 -9.02 -11.16 2.49
N THR A 159 -8.54 -9.99 2.08
CA THR A 159 -7.62 -9.83 0.94
C THR A 159 -6.29 -10.52 1.22
N GLN A 160 -5.74 -10.38 2.43
CA GLN A 160 -4.52 -11.07 2.86
C GLN A 160 -4.70 -12.60 2.89
N ASN A 161 -5.83 -13.08 3.38
CA ASN A 161 -6.14 -14.52 3.36
C ASN A 161 -6.23 -15.05 1.91
N PHE A 162 -6.83 -14.28 1.01
CA PHE A 162 -6.89 -14.63 -0.41
C PHE A 162 -5.51 -14.61 -1.07
N ARG A 163 -4.66 -13.60 -0.78
CA ARG A 163 -3.26 -13.58 -1.25
C ARG A 163 -2.51 -14.85 -0.82
N ASN A 164 -2.63 -15.23 0.45
CA ASN A 164 -1.96 -16.43 0.96
C ASN A 164 -2.42 -17.68 0.20
N ARG A 165 -3.71 -17.76 -0.15
CA ARG A 165 -4.24 -18.82 -1.01
C ARG A 165 -3.58 -18.81 -2.39
N ILE A 166 -3.45 -17.66 -3.05
CA ILE A 166 -2.78 -17.56 -4.36
C ILE A 166 -1.32 -17.98 -4.25
N ALA A 167 -0.58 -17.46 -3.27
CA ALA A 167 0.84 -17.66 -3.10
C ALA A 167 1.20 -19.15 -2.85
N HIS A 168 0.33 -19.88 -2.18
CA HIS A 168 0.55 -21.30 -1.86
C HIS A 168 -0.08 -22.26 -2.87
N ASN A 169 -0.57 -21.78 -4.01
CA ASN A 169 -1.33 -22.60 -4.98
C ASN A 169 -2.43 -23.48 -4.33
N LEU A 170 -2.92 -23.03 -3.18
CA LEU A 170 -3.99 -23.71 -2.47
C LEU A 170 -5.29 -23.50 -3.25
N LEU A 171 -5.41 -24.17 -4.37
CA LEU A 171 -6.69 -24.42 -5.04
C LEU A 171 -7.52 -25.30 -4.11
N SER A 172 -8.07 -24.67 -3.09
CA SER A 172 -8.46 -25.28 -2.15
C SER A 172 -9.77 -25.67 -1.63
N THR A 173 -10.25 -26.72 -2.00
CA THR A 173 -11.26 -27.56 -1.36
C THR A 173 -11.04 -27.75 0.15
N ARG A 174 -9.79 -27.90 0.61
CA ARG A 174 -9.52 -28.22 2.03
C ARG A 174 -9.65 -27.01 2.97
N THR A 175 -9.20 -25.83 2.55
CA THR A 175 -9.38 -24.60 3.35
C THR A 175 -10.83 -24.14 3.33
N ASP A 176 -11.48 -24.19 2.16
CA ASP A 176 -12.90 -23.85 2.03
C ASP A 176 -13.78 -24.83 2.82
N SER A 177 -13.46 -26.14 2.81
CA SER A 177 -14.14 -27.13 3.62
C SER A 177 -13.99 -26.89 5.12
N ARG A 178 -12.81 -26.45 5.58
CA ARG A 178 -12.59 -26.07 6.99
C ARG A 178 -13.36 -24.80 7.40
N LEU A 179 -13.42 -23.80 6.50
CA LEU A 179 -14.20 -22.59 6.75
C LEU A 179 -15.69 -22.90 6.82
N LEU A 180 -16.19 -23.70 5.87
CA LEU A 180 -17.58 -24.15 5.87
C LEU A 180 -17.92 -24.98 7.12
N ALA A 181 -17.03 -25.86 7.57
CA ALA A 181 -17.21 -26.64 8.79
C ALA A 181 -17.28 -25.77 10.06
N LYS A 182 -16.72 -24.55 10.02
CA LYS A 182 -16.82 -23.53 11.08
C LYS A 182 -17.99 -22.55 10.89
N GLY A 183 -18.86 -22.78 9.91
CA GLY A 183 -19.92 -21.85 9.55
C GLY A 183 -19.42 -20.55 8.90
N GLU A 184 -18.16 -20.48 8.49
CA GLU A 184 -17.57 -19.34 7.80
C GLU A 184 -17.79 -19.42 6.28
N LYS A 185 -17.86 -18.26 5.63
CA LYS A 185 -17.98 -18.20 4.16
C LYS A 185 -16.65 -18.63 3.49
N PRO A 186 -16.71 -19.34 2.35
CA PRO A 186 -15.50 -19.67 1.59
C PRO A 186 -14.74 -18.42 1.17
N LEU A 187 -13.41 -18.59 0.98
CA LEU A 187 -12.55 -17.51 0.50
C LEU A 187 -12.88 -17.18 -0.96
N VAL A 188 -13.51 -16.03 -1.17
CA VAL A 188 -13.77 -15.51 -2.51
C VAL A 188 -12.73 -14.43 -2.87
N PRO A 189 -12.41 -14.25 -4.17
CA PRO A 189 -11.56 -13.16 -4.61
C PRO A 189 -12.11 -11.82 -4.11
N PRO A 190 -11.26 -10.88 -3.67
CA PRO A 190 -11.71 -9.55 -3.33
C PRO A 190 -12.32 -8.87 -4.57
N SER A 191 -13.44 -8.18 -4.39
CA SER A 191 -14.07 -7.44 -5.47
C SER A 191 -13.16 -6.32 -5.99
N ALA A 192 -13.38 -5.89 -7.24
CA ALA A 192 -12.67 -4.74 -7.80
C ALA A 192 -12.84 -3.48 -6.92
N ALA A 193 -14.04 -3.26 -6.38
CA ALA A 193 -14.30 -2.16 -5.44
C ALA A 193 -13.48 -2.26 -4.16
N THR A 194 -13.33 -3.47 -3.60
CA THR A 194 -12.49 -3.71 -2.42
C THR A 194 -11.03 -3.40 -2.71
N LEU A 195 -10.47 -3.94 -3.80
CA LEU A 195 -9.07 -3.69 -4.20
C LEU A 195 -8.82 -2.21 -4.48
N THR A 196 -9.78 -1.52 -5.09
CA THR A 196 -9.72 -0.08 -5.32
C THR A 196 -9.67 0.70 -4.01
N ALA A 197 -10.59 0.44 -3.09
CA ALA A 197 -10.65 1.14 -1.82
C ALA A 197 -9.37 0.93 -0.99
N LEU A 198 -8.84 -0.29 -0.97
CA LEU A 198 -7.57 -0.61 -0.31
C LEU A 198 -6.39 0.06 -1.02
N GLY A 199 -6.34 0.04 -2.35
CA GLY A 199 -5.29 0.69 -3.14
C GLY A 199 -5.25 2.20 -2.94
N ILE A 200 -6.40 2.88 -2.96
CA ILE A 200 -6.50 4.32 -2.68
C ILE A 200 -6.03 4.63 -1.24
N ARG A 201 -6.43 3.83 -0.26
CA ARG A 201 -5.95 3.98 1.12
C ARG A 201 -4.44 3.79 1.21
N THR A 202 -3.90 2.77 0.56
CA THR A 202 -2.46 2.51 0.49
C THR A 202 -1.71 3.71 -0.07
N LEU A 203 -2.14 4.22 -1.22
CA LEU A 203 -1.54 5.39 -1.84
C LEU A 203 -1.63 6.62 -0.93
N TRP A 204 -2.78 6.84 -0.29
CA TRP A 204 -2.96 7.98 0.60
C TRP A 204 -2.04 7.91 1.82
N VAL A 205 -1.93 6.76 2.48
CA VAL A 205 -1.02 6.59 3.63
C VAL A 205 0.45 6.70 3.21
N SER A 206 0.82 6.12 2.06
CA SER A 206 2.18 6.25 1.50
C SER A 206 2.52 7.71 1.20
N TRP A 207 1.58 8.47 0.64
CA TRP A 207 1.76 9.90 0.41
C TRP A 207 1.92 10.70 1.71
N LEU A 208 1.12 10.40 2.74
CA LEU A 208 1.23 11.06 4.04
C LEU A 208 2.62 10.86 4.66
N PHE A 209 3.16 9.64 4.64
CA PHE A 209 4.51 9.39 5.11
C PHE A 209 5.58 10.04 4.24
N HIS A 210 5.45 9.92 2.92
CA HIS A 210 6.40 10.52 2.00
C HIS A 210 6.46 12.04 2.18
N SER A 211 5.32 12.71 2.21
CA SER A 211 5.25 14.16 2.39
C SER A 211 5.73 14.63 3.77
N SER A 212 5.47 13.85 4.83
CA SER A 212 5.93 14.20 6.18
C SER A 212 7.43 13.98 6.36
N LEU A 213 7.93 12.80 5.96
CA LEU A 213 9.30 12.40 6.26
C LEU A 213 10.35 12.90 5.27
N ASN A 214 9.96 13.16 4.01
CA ASN A 214 10.89 13.52 2.94
C ASN A 214 10.74 14.96 2.45
N ASN A 215 9.83 15.74 3.06
CA ASN A 215 9.56 17.10 2.60
C ASN A 215 9.23 17.18 1.10
N ALA A 216 8.60 16.17 0.57
CA ALA A 216 8.30 16.05 -0.84
C ALA A 216 6.79 16.16 -1.03
N ASP A 217 6.36 17.35 -1.42
CA ASP A 217 4.95 17.56 -1.79
C ASP A 217 4.86 17.41 -3.32
N PHE A 218 4.22 16.34 -3.78
CA PHE A 218 3.87 16.22 -5.19
C PHE A 218 2.35 16.36 -5.35
N ASP A 219 1.94 16.87 -6.49
CA ASP A 219 0.51 16.98 -6.79
C ASP A 219 -0.08 15.57 -6.99
N PHE A 220 -0.57 15.02 -5.89
CA PHE A 220 -1.24 13.75 -5.82
C PHE A 220 -2.38 13.63 -6.83
N LYS A 221 -3.20 14.69 -6.94
CA LYS A 221 -4.35 14.72 -7.85
C LYS A 221 -3.90 14.70 -9.31
N HIS A 222 -2.87 15.46 -9.63
CA HIS A 222 -2.28 15.48 -10.97
C HIS A 222 -1.72 14.09 -11.34
N SER A 223 -0.93 13.48 -10.46
CA SER A 223 -0.32 12.16 -10.69
C SER A 223 -1.39 11.07 -10.93
N VAL A 224 -2.43 11.03 -10.12
CA VAL A 224 -3.55 10.10 -10.29
C VAL A 224 -4.31 10.34 -11.60
N ASN A 225 -4.56 11.60 -11.96
CA ASN A 225 -5.22 11.94 -13.22
C ASN A 225 -4.36 11.56 -14.45
N LEU A 226 -3.05 11.73 -14.36
CA LEU A 226 -2.12 11.33 -15.42
C LEU A 226 -2.14 9.82 -15.65
N LEU A 227 -2.13 9.01 -14.59
CA LEU A 227 -2.24 7.56 -14.67
C LEU A 227 -3.56 7.13 -15.30
N ARG A 228 -4.66 7.79 -14.94
CA ARG A 228 -5.97 7.54 -15.55
C ARG A 228 -5.97 7.85 -17.06
N ARG A 229 -5.44 9.01 -17.46
CA ARG A 229 -5.36 9.40 -18.88
C ARG A 229 -4.52 8.41 -19.68
N ARG A 230 -3.32 8.08 -19.21
CA ARG A 230 -2.44 7.09 -19.86
C ARG A 230 -3.11 5.73 -20.05
N SER A 231 -3.88 5.28 -19.06
CA SER A 231 -4.64 4.03 -19.16
C SER A 231 -5.75 4.10 -20.22
N SER A 232 -6.46 5.23 -20.29
CA SER A 232 -7.50 5.47 -21.29
C SER A 232 -6.90 5.53 -22.70
N ASP A 233 -5.81 6.26 -22.88
CA ASP A 233 -5.11 6.38 -24.16
C ASP A 233 -4.58 5.03 -24.66
N PHE A 234 -3.99 4.23 -23.77
CA PHE A 234 -3.51 2.89 -24.09
C PHE A 234 -4.63 2.00 -24.64
N TRP A 235 -5.74 1.89 -23.92
CA TRP A 235 -6.85 1.05 -24.38
C TRP A 235 -7.59 1.64 -25.57
N GLY A 236 -7.63 2.96 -25.69
CA GLY A 236 -8.19 3.68 -26.84
C GLY A 236 -7.41 3.42 -28.14
N SER A 237 -6.07 3.31 -28.05
CA SER A 237 -5.22 3.03 -29.20
C SER A 237 -5.32 1.60 -29.72
N LEU A 238 -5.85 0.67 -28.94
CA LEU A 238 -6.06 -0.74 -29.33
C LEU A 238 -7.47 -0.99 -29.87
N SER A 239 -8.32 0.02 -29.88
CA SER A 239 -9.72 -0.05 -30.31
C SER A 239 -9.93 0.57 -31.68
#